data_a2119db1fe0abe22c5b637b32ff80207
#
_entry.id   a2119db1fe0abe22c5b637b32ff80207
#
_cell.length_a   1.000
_cell.length_b   1.000
_cell.length_c   1.000
_cell.angle_alpha   90.00
_cell.angle_beta   90.00
_cell.angle_gamma   90.00
#
_symmetry.space_group_name_H-M   'P 1'
#
loop_
_entity.id
_entity.type
_entity.pdbx_description
1 polymer ?
#
loop_
_entity_poly.entity_id
_entity_poly.type
_entity_poly.pdbx_seq_one_letter_code
_entity_poly.pdbx_strand_id
1 'polypeptide(L)'
;MKGLNMAARAGPRLLASVTARPTSFAALRLSQQSVRCASGASSDLKKTPLYDLHVAKGGKLVPFAGYSLPVQYSDLSLAQSHHWTRNHASLFDVSHMVQHIFKGKDAAAFLEKVTPSDWANHGLMQSKLTTFLWPGSGGIVDDSVVTRLGEDEYYVVTNGACLDKDTKYFDEELGKFGGDVQWTRLDNSGLVALQGPQSAEVLNEVLATDINLKELYFGNAVYGELKLADGSKTHPVLISRGGYTGEDGFEISFNGKEYPAFETTSPAIEALLAKAGPERLQLAGLGSRDSLRLEAGMCLYGHDLDDTTTPVEAGLSWIIPQARRQSGGFHGAEVILPQLTPKSKGGSGVTRRRVGLVVQGAPAREGAEIHKDGEKIGTITSGVPSPTLGKNIAMGYIKNGQHKAGTEVDVVVRGKKRQGVVTKMPFVPTKYWKGEA
;
A
#
# COMPACT_ATOMS: atom_id res chain seq x y z
N MET A 1 33.44 -49.31 -69.94
CA MET A 1 34.91 -49.17 -69.86
C MET A 1 35.26 -48.45 -68.55
N LYS A 2 36.06 -49.13 -67.74
CA LYS A 2 37.03 -48.63 -66.74
C LYS A 2 36.51 -47.45 -65.88
N GLY A 3 36.29 -47.54 -64.60
CA GLY A 3 37.11 -48.14 -63.54
C GLY A 3 37.84 -47.05 -62.79
N LEU A 4 37.54 -46.87 -61.54
CA LEU A 4 38.54 -46.89 -60.46
C LEU A 4 37.92 -46.45 -59.12
N ASN A 5 38.04 -47.32 -58.19
CA ASN A 5 37.85 -47.08 -56.74
C ASN A 5 38.87 -46.06 -56.23
N MET A 6 38.45 -45.20 -55.28
CA MET A 6 39.37 -44.84 -54.20
C MET A 6 38.53 -44.59 -52.92
N ALA A 7 38.85 -45.40 -51.92
CA ALA A 7 38.38 -45.30 -50.55
C ALA A 7 39.07 -44.13 -49.86
N ALA A 8 38.32 -43.31 -49.16
CA ALA A 8 38.87 -42.34 -48.21
C ALA A 8 38.24 -42.55 -46.82
N ARG A 9 39.09 -42.78 -45.89
CA ARG A 9 38.87 -43.10 -44.45
C ARG A 9 38.00 -42.09 -43.74
N ALA A 10 37.02 -42.59 -42.99
CA ALA A 10 36.26 -41.82 -42.01
C ALA A 10 37.07 -41.64 -40.72
N GLY A 11 37.34 -40.40 -40.36
CA GLY A 11 37.78 -40.03 -39.01
C GLY A 11 36.60 -39.69 -38.11
N PRO A 12 36.68 -39.94 -36.81
CA PRO A 12 35.53 -39.74 -35.91
C PRO A 12 35.33 -38.23 -35.65
N ARG A 13 34.13 -37.75 -35.96
CA ARG A 13 33.69 -36.44 -35.52
C ARG A 13 33.34 -36.48 -34.04
N LEU A 14 34.07 -35.78 -33.22
CA LEU A 14 33.71 -35.46 -31.84
C LEU A 14 32.42 -34.64 -31.84
N LEU A 15 31.36 -35.21 -31.28
CA LEU A 15 30.15 -34.51 -30.88
C LEU A 15 30.49 -33.68 -29.62
N ALA A 16 30.63 -32.38 -29.80
CA ALA A 16 30.67 -31.45 -28.68
C ALA A 16 29.26 -31.35 -28.07
N SER A 17 29.07 -31.95 -26.91
CA SER A 17 27.89 -31.78 -26.09
C SER A 17 27.84 -30.33 -25.58
N VAL A 18 26.94 -29.54 -26.12
CA VAL A 18 26.57 -28.24 -25.56
C VAL A 18 25.75 -28.51 -24.31
N THR A 19 26.42 -28.54 -23.17
CA THR A 19 25.74 -28.50 -21.87
C THR A 19 25.18 -27.09 -21.68
N ALA A 20 23.88 -26.95 -21.88
CA ALA A 20 23.14 -25.76 -21.44
C ALA A 20 23.27 -25.65 -19.92
N ARG A 21 24.00 -24.66 -19.45
CA ARG A 21 24.01 -24.27 -18.03
C ARG A 21 22.61 -23.71 -17.70
N PRO A 22 21.93 -24.22 -16.65
CA PRO A 22 20.74 -23.59 -16.16
C PRO A 22 21.13 -22.19 -15.62
N THR A 23 20.62 -21.15 -16.21
CA THR A 23 20.64 -19.80 -15.64
C THR A 23 19.87 -19.86 -14.32
N SER A 24 20.59 -19.86 -13.21
CA SER A 24 20.02 -19.74 -11.88
C SER A 24 19.28 -18.41 -11.81
N PHE A 25 17.95 -18.46 -11.84
CA PHE A 25 17.12 -17.37 -11.39
C PHE A 25 17.49 -17.13 -9.92
N ALA A 26 18.22 -16.05 -9.67
CA ALA A 26 18.44 -15.57 -8.32
C ALA A 26 17.09 -15.32 -7.69
N ALA A 27 16.71 -16.17 -6.76
CA ALA A 27 15.55 -15.96 -5.89
C ALA A 27 15.62 -14.53 -5.37
N LEU A 28 14.58 -13.76 -5.57
CA LEU A 28 14.41 -12.43 -4.99
C LEU A 28 14.55 -12.61 -3.47
N ARG A 29 15.73 -12.36 -2.93
CA ARG A 29 15.87 -12.09 -1.50
C ARG A 29 15.26 -10.72 -1.31
N LEU A 30 13.99 -10.66 -0.85
CA LEU A 30 13.48 -9.51 -0.13
C LEU A 30 14.50 -9.27 0.98
N SER A 31 15.16 -8.13 0.94
CA SER A 31 16.18 -7.80 1.93
C SER A 31 15.50 -7.78 3.30
N GLN A 32 15.91 -8.67 4.18
CA GLN A 32 15.47 -8.79 5.58
C GLN A 32 15.88 -7.57 6.44
N GLN A 33 16.22 -6.45 5.82
CA GLN A 33 16.78 -5.28 6.51
C GLN A 33 15.81 -4.11 6.71
N SER A 34 14.54 -4.22 6.32
CA SER A 34 13.64 -3.06 6.34
C SER A 34 12.57 -3.05 7.43
N VAL A 35 12.73 -3.82 8.49
CA VAL A 35 11.88 -3.66 9.69
C VAL A 35 12.79 -3.55 10.91
N ARG A 36 13.45 -2.40 11.07
CA ARG A 36 14.03 -2.00 12.35
C ARG A 36 13.00 -1.29 13.22
N CYS A 37 11.82 -1.88 13.37
CA CYS A 37 10.99 -1.71 14.54
C CYS A 37 10.75 -3.11 15.10
N ALA A 38 11.37 -3.39 16.27
CA ALA A 38 11.25 -4.63 17.03
C ALA A 38 11.87 -5.89 16.40
N SER A 39 13.20 -6.01 16.43
CA SER A 39 13.86 -7.31 16.50
C SER A 39 13.78 -7.84 17.94
N GLY A 40 12.61 -8.26 18.36
CA GLY A 40 12.38 -9.12 19.51
C GLY A 40 12.31 -10.56 19.06
N ALA A 41 12.91 -11.48 19.80
CA ALA A 41 13.09 -12.90 19.57
C ALA A 41 11.94 -13.62 18.86
N SER A 42 12.27 -14.69 18.16
CA SER A 42 11.43 -15.77 17.61
C SER A 42 10.24 -16.12 18.54
N SER A 43 9.19 -15.32 18.55
CA SER A 43 7.90 -15.65 19.11
C SER A 43 6.95 -15.88 17.93
N ASP A 44 6.00 -16.76 18.10
CA ASP A 44 5.04 -17.19 17.09
C ASP A 44 4.42 -15.99 16.37
N LEU A 45 4.63 -15.94 15.05
CA LEU A 45 4.01 -14.93 14.20
C LEU A 45 2.50 -15.02 14.35
N LYS A 46 1.83 -13.87 14.45
CA LYS A 46 0.38 -13.81 14.51
C LYS A 46 -0.21 -14.35 13.20
N LYS A 47 -1.38 -14.96 13.30
CA LYS A 47 -2.18 -15.45 12.19
C LYS A 47 -3.33 -14.50 11.94
N THR A 48 -3.61 -14.22 10.68
CA THR A 48 -4.83 -13.53 10.27
C THR A 48 -6.02 -14.50 10.23
N PRO A 49 -7.26 -14.02 10.15
CA PRO A 49 -8.44 -14.89 9.93
C PRO A 49 -8.33 -15.77 8.68
N LEU A 50 -7.53 -15.37 7.69
CA LEU A 50 -7.34 -16.09 6.42
C LEU A 50 -6.09 -17.00 6.38
N TYR A 51 -5.39 -17.15 7.52
CA TYR A 51 -4.13 -17.89 7.53
C TYR A 51 -4.26 -19.33 6.97
N ASP A 52 -5.29 -20.08 7.40
CA ASP A 52 -5.48 -21.45 6.95
C ASP A 52 -5.88 -21.52 5.47
N LEU A 53 -6.65 -20.55 5.00
CA LEU A 53 -6.95 -20.37 3.57
C LEU A 53 -5.66 -20.11 2.76
N HIS A 54 -4.74 -19.27 3.26
CA HIS A 54 -3.47 -19.04 2.59
C HIS A 54 -2.65 -20.32 2.46
N VAL A 55 -2.56 -21.09 3.53
CA VAL A 55 -1.87 -22.42 3.51
C VAL A 55 -2.53 -23.35 2.51
N ALA A 56 -3.86 -23.49 2.54
CA ALA A 56 -4.62 -24.37 1.66
C ALA A 56 -4.49 -23.99 0.17
N LYS A 57 -4.33 -22.69 -0.12
CA LYS A 57 -4.16 -22.16 -1.48
C LYS A 57 -2.69 -22.03 -1.92
N GLY A 58 -1.75 -22.64 -1.19
CA GLY A 58 -0.33 -22.66 -1.56
C GLY A 58 0.37 -21.30 -1.42
N GLY A 59 -0.07 -20.46 -0.48
CA GLY A 59 0.55 -19.19 -0.16
C GLY A 59 1.98 -19.36 0.38
N LYS A 60 2.95 -18.69 -0.21
CA LYS A 60 4.31 -18.62 0.31
C LYS A 60 4.35 -17.58 1.43
N LEU A 61 4.26 -18.05 2.66
CA LEU A 61 4.18 -17.20 3.84
C LEU A 61 5.54 -16.61 4.21
N VAL A 62 5.54 -15.35 4.64
CA VAL A 62 6.71 -14.60 5.12
C VAL A 62 6.33 -13.77 6.35
N PRO A 63 7.28 -13.48 7.26
CA PRO A 63 7.06 -12.50 8.33
C PRO A 63 6.81 -11.11 7.74
N PHE A 64 5.71 -10.48 8.14
CA PHE A 64 5.39 -9.11 7.78
C PHE A 64 4.56 -8.44 8.88
N ALA A 65 5.01 -7.31 9.42
CA ALA A 65 4.34 -6.56 10.50
C ALA A 65 3.91 -7.44 11.69
N GLY A 66 4.73 -8.44 12.07
CA GLY A 66 4.45 -9.38 13.16
C GLY A 66 3.49 -10.52 12.80
N TYR A 67 3.02 -10.59 11.56
CA TYR A 67 2.13 -11.63 11.05
C TYR A 67 2.81 -12.55 10.04
N SER A 68 2.24 -13.74 9.86
CA SER A 68 2.59 -14.67 8.79
C SER A 68 1.67 -14.43 7.60
N LEU A 69 2.18 -13.79 6.52
CA LEU A 69 1.39 -13.37 5.36
C LEU A 69 1.95 -13.88 4.05
N PRO A 70 1.11 -14.15 3.02
CA PRO A 70 1.56 -14.61 1.73
C PRO A 70 2.27 -13.50 0.94
N VAL A 71 3.50 -13.74 0.51
CA VAL A 71 4.18 -12.86 -0.45
C VAL A 71 3.69 -13.09 -1.87
N GLN A 72 3.34 -14.34 -2.19
CA GLN A 72 2.77 -14.79 -3.46
C GLN A 72 2.09 -16.15 -3.27
N TYR A 73 1.32 -16.60 -4.26
CA TYR A 73 0.76 -17.95 -4.33
C TYR A 73 1.48 -18.78 -5.40
N SER A 74 1.40 -20.12 -5.29
CA SER A 74 2.20 -21.03 -6.10
C SER A 74 1.84 -21.03 -7.58
N ASP A 75 0.61 -20.71 -7.91
CA ASP A 75 0.02 -20.73 -9.26
C ASP A 75 0.33 -19.50 -10.10
N LEU A 76 0.71 -18.39 -9.47
CA LEU A 76 1.04 -17.14 -10.15
C LEU A 76 2.40 -16.56 -9.71
N SER A 77 3.21 -16.15 -10.68
CA SER A 77 4.35 -15.29 -10.42
C SER A 77 3.88 -13.90 -9.96
N LEU A 78 4.78 -13.13 -9.31
CA LEU A 78 4.47 -11.75 -8.88
C LEU A 78 3.97 -10.87 -10.02
N ALA A 79 4.59 -10.98 -11.20
CA ALA A 79 4.20 -10.21 -12.38
C ALA A 79 2.82 -10.65 -12.92
N GLN A 80 2.54 -11.96 -12.94
CA GLN A 80 1.22 -12.46 -13.35
C GLN A 80 0.12 -12.02 -12.39
N SER A 81 0.35 -12.11 -11.06
CA SER A 81 -0.59 -11.64 -10.04
C SER A 81 -0.83 -10.12 -10.16
N HIS A 82 0.23 -9.34 -10.45
CA HIS A 82 0.10 -7.91 -10.72
C HIS A 82 -0.80 -7.64 -11.94
N HIS A 83 -0.51 -8.29 -13.08
CA HIS A 83 -1.33 -8.14 -14.29
C HIS A 83 -2.75 -8.65 -14.12
N TRP A 84 -2.93 -9.71 -13.32
CA TRP A 84 -4.26 -10.19 -12.96
C TRP A 84 -5.08 -9.10 -12.28
N THR A 85 -4.52 -8.43 -11.27
CA THR A 85 -5.18 -7.31 -10.57
C THR A 85 -5.52 -6.16 -11.52
N ARG A 86 -4.68 -5.88 -12.53
CA ARG A 86 -4.96 -4.84 -13.53
C ARG A 86 -6.10 -5.17 -14.48
N ASN A 87 -6.39 -6.46 -14.71
CA ASN A 87 -7.33 -6.92 -15.74
C ASN A 87 -8.59 -7.62 -15.21
N HIS A 88 -8.55 -8.14 -13.98
CA HIS A 88 -9.62 -8.90 -13.33
C HIS A 88 -9.89 -8.38 -11.93
N ALA A 89 -10.16 -9.28 -10.98
CA ALA A 89 -10.23 -8.97 -9.56
C ALA A 89 -9.20 -9.79 -8.77
N SER A 90 -8.61 -9.16 -7.75
CA SER A 90 -7.71 -9.81 -6.80
C SER A 90 -8.16 -9.52 -5.37
N LEU A 91 -8.00 -10.51 -4.50
CA LEU A 91 -8.23 -10.36 -3.07
C LEU A 91 -6.90 -10.38 -2.32
N PHE A 92 -6.66 -9.33 -1.55
CA PHE A 92 -5.52 -9.18 -0.66
C PHE A 92 -5.98 -9.29 0.79
N ASP A 93 -5.33 -10.14 1.57
CA ASP A 93 -5.47 -10.11 3.03
C ASP A 93 -4.65 -8.95 3.59
N VAL A 94 -5.32 -8.01 4.18
CA VAL A 94 -4.73 -6.84 4.86
C VAL A 94 -5.15 -6.77 6.33
N SER A 95 -5.54 -7.92 6.92
CA SER A 95 -5.98 -8.03 8.31
C SER A 95 -4.88 -7.74 9.35
N HIS A 96 -3.63 -7.58 8.90
CA HIS A 96 -2.53 -7.10 9.74
C HIS A 96 -2.58 -5.58 10.00
N MET A 97 -3.38 -4.85 9.23
CA MET A 97 -3.64 -3.42 9.48
C MET A 97 -4.43 -3.25 10.76
N VAL A 98 -4.15 -2.18 11.49
CA VAL A 98 -4.79 -1.94 12.78
C VAL A 98 -6.03 -1.08 12.58
N GLN A 99 -7.14 -1.56 13.11
CA GLN A 99 -8.44 -0.90 13.01
C GLN A 99 -8.81 -0.27 14.35
N HIS A 100 -9.29 0.96 14.32
CA HIS A 100 -9.64 1.72 15.51
C HIS A 100 -11.00 2.41 15.36
N ILE A 101 -11.69 2.63 16.48
CA ILE A 101 -12.85 3.53 16.59
C ILE A 101 -12.47 4.67 17.54
N PHE A 102 -12.68 5.90 17.10
CA PHE A 102 -12.70 7.10 17.94
C PHE A 102 -14.13 7.59 18.01
N LYS A 103 -14.67 7.70 19.23
CA LYS A 103 -16.07 8.05 19.46
C LYS A 103 -16.21 9.02 20.61
N GLY A 104 -17.11 9.99 20.48
CA GLY A 104 -17.43 11.01 21.49
C GLY A 104 -17.57 12.39 20.87
N LYS A 105 -18.23 13.29 21.54
CA LYS A 105 -18.56 14.64 21.02
C LYS A 105 -17.31 15.46 20.62
N ASP A 106 -16.14 15.13 21.18
CA ASP A 106 -14.87 15.81 20.89
C ASP A 106 -13.95 14.99 19.98
N ALA A 107 -14.45 13.87 19.39
CA ALA A 107 -13.63 13.00 18.53
C ALA A 107 -13.13 13.72 17.27
N ALA A 108 -13.97 14.54 16.63
CA ALA A 108 -13.55 15.37 15.51
C ALA A 108 -12.42 16.33 15.90
N ALA A 109 -12.57 17.04 17.01
CA ALA A 109 -11.59 18.00 17.49
C ALA A 109 -10.26 17.34 17.89
N PHE A 110 -10.30 16.14 18.48
CA PHE A 110 -9.11 15.34 18.75
C PHE A 110 -8.39 14.98 17.46
N LEU A 111 -9.09 14.41 16.48
CA LEU A 111 -8.51 14.03 15.21
C LEU A 111 -7.97 15.25 14.45
N GLU A 112 -8.61 16.42 14.55
CA GLU A 112 -8.12 17.68 13.99
C GLU A 112 -6.87 18.21 14.69
N LYS A 113 -6.66 17.89 15.96
CA LYS A 113 -5.45 18.22 16.69
C LYS A 113 -4.26 17.38 16.23
N VAL A 114 -4.47 16.08 16.04
CA VAL A 114 -3.39 15.13 15.75
C VAL A 114 -3.15 14.90 14.26
N THR A 115 -4.03 15.42 13.39
CA THR A 115 -3.91 15.35 11.93
C THR A 115 -4.13 16.72 11.29
N PRO A 116 -3.67 16.95 10.05
CA PRO A 116 -3.86 18.22 9.36
C PRO A 116 -5.22 18.33 8.65
N SER A 117 -6.08 17.31 8.76
CA SER A 117 -7.36 17.23 8.05
C SER A 117 -8.48 17.97 8.77
N ASP A 118 -9.57 18.24 8.06
CA ASP A 118 -10.81 18.83 8.56
C ASP A 118 -11.83 17.68 8.73
N TRP A 119 -12.15 17.32 9.96
CA TRP A 119 -13.04 16.21 10.31
C TRP A 119 -14.44 16.66 10.67
N ALA A 120 -14.58 17.84 11.25
CA ALA A 120 -15.89 18.42 11.59
C ALA A 120 -16.78 18.57 10.35
N ASN A 121 -16.19 18.98 9.21
CA ASN A 121 -16.87 19.16 7.94
C ASN A 121 -16.74 17.95 6.99
N HIS A 122 -16.18 16.83 7.45
CA HIS A 122 -16.09 15.62 6.61
C HIS A 122 -17.46 14.93 6.50
N GLY A 123 -17.82 14.51 5.29
CA GLY A 123 -19.13 13.88 5.05
C GLY A 123 -19.29 12.53 5.76
N LEU A 124 -20.52 12.21 6.15
CA LEU A 124 -20.86 10.90 6.70
C LEU A 124 -20.57 9.81 5.67
N MET A 125 -20.09 8.66 6.14
CA MET A 125 -19.70 7.50 5.31
C MET A 125 -18.70 7.87 4.22
N GLN A 126 -17.88 8.89 4.45
CA GLN A 126 -16.76 9.25 3.57
C GLN A 126 -15.42 8.93 4.23
N SER A 127 -14.50 8.45 3.40
CA SER A 127 -13.15 8.06 3.78
C SER A 127 -12.13 8.97 3.10
N LYS A 128 -11.07 9.35 3.79
CA LYS A 128 -9.93 10.03 3.18
C LYS A 128 -8.61 9.66 3.84
N LEU A 129 -7.55 9.77 3.05
CA LEU A 129 -6.18 9.67 3.55
C LEU A 129 -5.82 10.88 4.39
N THR A 130 -5.13 10.64 5.50
CA THR A 130 -4.52 11.65 6.36
C THR A 130 -3.19 11.14 6.90
N THR A 131 -2.52 11.94 7.73
CA THR A 131 -1.34 11.53 8.50
C THR A 131 -1.50 11.98 9.94
N PHE A 132 -1.15 11.11 10.89
CA PHE A 132 -0.88 11.52 12.27
C PHE A 132 0.47 12.23 12.32
N LEU A 133 0.58 13.26 13.15
CA LEU A 133 1.73 14.15 13.14
C LEU A 133 2.34 14.29 14.54
N TRP A 134 3.66 14.32 14.61
CA TRP A 134 4.36 14.66 15.84
C TRP A 134 4.21 16.15 16.18
N PRO A 135 3.88 16.48 17.45
CA PRO A 135 3.90 17.86 17.91
C PRO A 135 5.30 18.47 17.74
N GLY A 136 5.38 19.74 17.40
CA GLY A 136 6.63 20.49 17.24
C GLY A 136 7.36 20.23 15.92
N SER A 137 7.55 18.98 15.51
CA SER A 137 8.29 18.65 14.28
C SER A 137 7.42 18.60 13.03
N GLY A 138 6.16 18.20 13.15
CA GLY A 138 5.28 17.90 12.01
C GLY A 138 5.70 16.66 11.21
N GLY A 139 6.60 15.84 11.76
CA GLY A 139 6.95 14.54 11.18
C GLY A 139 5.76 13.59 11.23
N ILE A 140 5.69 12.67 10.28
CA ILE A 140 4.57 11.74 10.13
C ILE A 140 4.73 10.57 11.11
N VAL A 141 3.82 10.48 12.09
CA VAL A 141 3.73 9.32 13.00
C VAL A 141 3.30 8.09 12.22
N ASP A 142 2.20 8.20 11.46
CA ASP A 142 1.71 7.18 10.54
C ASP A 142 0.80 7.80 9.50
N ASP A 143 0.63 7.15 8.34
CA ASP A 143 -0.42 7.48 7.39
C ASP A 143 -1.63 6.58 7.62
N SER A 144 -2.82 7.13 7.41
CA SER A 144 -4.07 6.49 7.81
C SER A 144 -5.22 6.83 6.88
N VAL A 145 -6.14 5.89 6.72
CA VAL A 145 -7.44 6.17 6.12
C VAL A 145 -8.47 6.29 7.23
N VAL A 146 -9.17 7.42 7.27
CA VAL A 146 -10.20 7.72 8.27
C VAL A 146 -11.55 7.84 7.58
N THR A 147 -12.55 7.14 8.11
CA THR A 147 -13.94 7.16 7.65
C THR A 147 -14.83 7.72 8.76
N ARG A 148 -15.65 8.72 8.45
CA ARG A 148 -16.66 9.22 9.40
C ARG A 148 -17.89 8.32 9.36
N LEU A 149 -18.11 7.53 10.42
CA LEU A 149 -19.22 6.58 10.51
C LEU A 149 -20.52 7.22 11.02
N GLY A 150 -20.40 8.23 11.85
CA GLY A 150 -21.51 8.92 12.50
C GLY A 150 -21.18 10.37 12.81
N GLU A 151 -22.06 11.06 13.53
CA GLU A 151 -21.83 12.44 13.93
C GLU A 151 -20.55 12.57 14.74
N ASP A 152 -20.36 11.68 15.71
CA ASP A 152 -19.26 11.67 16.67
C ASP A 152 -18.46 10.35 16.63
N GLU A 153 -18.44 9.65 15.49
CA GLU A 153 -17.80 8.34 15.38
C GLU A 153 -16.95 8.23 14.11
N TYR A 154 -15.69 7.82 14.28
CA TYR A 154 -14.70 7.72 13.22
C TYR A 154 -14.02 6.34 13.26
N TYR A 155 -13.98 5.68 12.12
CA TYR A 155 -13.22 4.46 11.88
C TYR A 155 -11.87 4.84 11.27
N VAL A 156 -10.80 4.30 11.83
CA VAL A 156 -9.43 4.66 11.49
C VAL A 156 -8.61 3.39 11.24
N VAL A 157 -7.91 3.34 10.11
CA VAL A 157 -7.01 2.23 9.77
C VAL A 157 -5.59 2.74 9.74
N THR A 158 -4.69 2.12 10.53
CA THR A 158 -3.26 2.44 10.59
C THR A 158 -2.40 1.26 10.16
N ASN A 159 -1.10 1.49 9.92
CA ASN A 159 -0.18 0.46 9.47
C ASN A 159 0.15 -0.54 10.58
N GLY A 160 0.05 -1.84 10.27
CA GLY A 160 0.35 -2.90 11.24
C GLY A 160 1.77 -2.85 11.82
N ALA A 161 2.74 -2.38 11.05
CA ALA A 161 4.11 -2.19 11.52
C ALA A 161 4.27 -1.05 12.54
N CYS A 162 3.27 -0.15 12.63
CA CYS A 162 3.26 1.00 13.54
C CYS A 162 2.45 0.74 14.83
N LEU A 163 1.86 -0.45 15.00
CA LEU A 163 0.93 -0.78 16.10
C LEU A 163 1.37 -0.26 17.47
N ASP A 164 2.58 -0.59 17.90
CA ASP A 164 3.06 -0.21 19.24
C ASP A 164 3.28 1.30 19.37
N LYS A 165 3.81 1.93 18.32
CA LYS A 165 4.04 3.37 18.25
C LYS A 165 2.71 4.13 18.26
N ASP A 166 1.77 3.72 17.44
CA ASP A 166 0.47 4.38 17.30
C ASP A 166 -0.36 4.23 18.57
N THR A 167 -0.36 3.04 19.18
CA THR A 167 -1.03 2.79 20.47
C THR A 167 -0.51 3.75 21.54
N LYS A 168 0.82 3.83 21.69
CA LYS A 168 1.45 4.74 22.65
C LYS A 168 1.14 6.21 22.33
N TYR A 169 1.20 6.59 21.07
CA TYR A 169 0.89 7.94 20.62
C TYR A 169 -0.56 8.33 20.95
N PHE A 170 -1.52 7.46 20.65
CA PHE A 170 -2.94 7.74 20.95
C PHE A 170 -3.20 7.84 22.46
N ASP A 171 -2.63 6.94 23.26
CA ASP A 171 -2.75 7.00 24.73
C ASP A 171 -2.20 8.33 25.29
N GLU A 172 -1.01 8.75 24.84
CA GLU A 172 -0.39 9.98 25.30
C GLU A 172 -1.17 11.23 24.86
N GLU A 173 -1.62 11.28 23.61
CA GLU A 173 -2.32 12.46 23.08
C GLU A 173 -3.75 12.59 23.61
N LEU A 174 -4.46 11.47 23.82
CA LEU A 174 -5.76 11.44 24.49
C LEU A 174 -5.66 11.90 25.94
N GLY A 175 -4.64 11.41 26.66
CA GLY A 175 -4.37 11.85 28.03
C GLY A 175 -4.12 13.35 28.19
N LYS A 176 -3.50 13.97 27.18
CA LYS A 176 -3.25 15.43 27.13
C LYS A 176 -4.46 16.23 26.62
N PHE A 177 -5.36 15.59 25.86
CA PHE A 177 -6.48 16.28 25.22
C PHE A 177 -7.58 16.65 26.20
N GLY A 178 -7.96 15.71 27.07
CA GLY A 178 -8.92 15.94 28.17
C GLY A 178 -10.38 16.16 27.70
N GLY A 179 -10.70 15.90 26.45
CA GLY A 179 -12.04 15.96 25.88
C GLY A 179 -12.78 14.62 25.99
N ASP A 180 -14.07 14.61 25.63
CA ASP A 180 -14.91 13.42 25.58
C ASP A 180 -14.63 12.63 24.29
N VAL A 181 -13.61 11.78 24.38
CA VAL A 181 -13.19 10.88 23.29
C VAL A 181 -12.88 9.50 23.86
N GLN A 182 -13.59 8.51 23.37
CA GLN A 182 -13.30 7.09 23.62
C GLN A 182 -12.55 6.52 22.41
N TRP A 183 -11.39 5.94 22.66
CA TRP A 183 -10.65 5.21 21.66
C TRP A 183 -10.73 3.70 21.92
N THR A 184 -11.03 2.94 20.91
CA THR A 184 -11.09 1.48 20.95
C THR A 184 -10.32 0.91 19.79
N ARG A 185 -9.37 0.01 20.06
CA ARG A 185 -8.74 -0.83 19.03
C ARG A 185 -9.61 -2.06 18.79
N LEU A 186 -9.85 -2.37 17.52
CA LEU A 186 -10.64 -3.53 17.10
C LEU A 186 -9.70 -4.73 16.92
N ASP A 187 -9.42 -5.44 18.01
CA ASP A 187 -8.59 -6.65 17.97
C ASP A 187 -9.34 -7.82 17.34
N ASN A 188 -8.60 -8.74 16.71
CA ASN A 188 -9.15 -9.93 16.02
C ASN A 188 -10.13 -9.60 14.89
N SER A 189 -9.95 -8.48 14.23
CA SER A 189 -10.76 -8.05 13.09
C SER A 189 -10.15 -8.53 11.78
N GLY A 190 -11.00 -8.91 10.83
CA GLY A 190 -10.60 -9.17 9.44
C GLY A 190 -10.65 -7.87 8.63
N LEU A 191 -9.70 -7.69 7.74
CA LEU A 191 -9.72 -6.66 6.72
C LEU A 191 -9.17 -7.23 5.41
N VAL A 192 -9.95 -7.11 4.34
CA VAL A 192 -9.54 -7.58 3.02
C VAL A 192 -9.70 -6.49 1.99
N ALA A 193 -8.83 -6.49 0.98
CA ALA A 193 -8.94 -5.57 -0.15
C ALA A 193 -9.26 -6.36 -1.43
N LEU A 194 -10.45 -6.14 -1.97
CA LEU A 194 -10.91 -6.66 -3.26
C LEU A 194 -10.64 -5.61 -4.33
N GLN A 195 -9.68 -5.85 -5.22
CA GLN A 195 -9.11 -4.83 -6.10
C GLN A 195 -9.08 -5.29 -7.55
N GLY A 196 -9.33 -4.36 -8.47
CA GLY A 196 -9.30 -4.59 -9.91
C GLY A 196 -10.63 -4.23 -10.61
N PRO A 197 -10.67 -4.17 -11.95
CA PRO A 197 -11.82 -3.68 -12.70
C PRO A 197 -13.09 -4.53 -12.53
N GLN A 198 -12.98 -5.81 -12.16
CA GLN A 198 -14.13 -6.69 -11.93
C GLN A 198 -14.58 -6.74 -10.45
N SER A 199 -13.96 -5.96 -9.56
CA SER A 199 -14.25 -6.01 -8.12
C SER A 199 -15.69 -5.71 -7.78
N ALA A 200 -16.31 -4.72 -8.45
CA ALA A 200 -17.70 -4.36 -8.19
C ALA A 200 -18.68 -5.47 -8.64
N GLU A 201 -18.42 -6.10 -9.78
CA GLU A 201 -19.22 -7.21 -10.27
C GLU A 201 -19.15 -8.42 -9.31
N VAL A 202 -17.92 -8.79 -8.94
CA VAL A 202 -17.65 -9.91 -8.02
C VAL A 202 -18.29 -9.67 -6.65
N LEU A 203 -18.16 -8.47 -6.09
CA LEU A 203 -18.77 -8.13 -4.81
C LEU A 203 -20.30 -8.20 -4.87
N ASN A 204 -20.89 -7.67 -5.94
CA ASN A 204 -22.35 -7.63 -6.11
C ASN A 204 -23.01 -9.01 -6.07
N GLU A 205 -22.31 -10.07 -6.51
CA GLU A 205 -22.84 -11.44 -6.51
C GLU A 205 -23.03 -12.02 -5.11
N VAL A 206 -22.26 -11.57 -4.14
CA VAL A 206 -22.33 -12.02 -2.74
C VAL A 206 -23.02 -11.03 -1.81
N LEU A 207 -23.34 -9.83 -2.26
CA LEU A 207 -24.11 -8.89 -1.44
C LEU A 207 -25.49 -9.47 -1.07
N ALA A 208 -25.81 -9.45 0.21
CA ALA A 208 -27.12 -9.79 0.75
C ALA A 208 -27.98 -8.55 0.97
N THR A 209 -27.35 -7.40 1.16
CA THR A 209 -27.97 -6.07 1.27
C THR A 209 -28.11 -5.46 -0.13
N ASP A 210 -29.24 -4.83 -0.41
CA ASP A 210 -29.44 -4.10 -1.67
C ASP A 210 -28.64 -2.79 -1.65
N ILE A 211 -27.47 -2.83 -2.28
CA ILE A 211 -26.54 -1.70 -2.38
C ILE A 211 -26.27 -1.42 -3.85
N ASN A 212 -26.56 -0.21 -4.30
CA ASN A 212 -26.18 0.22 -5.65
C ASN A 212 -24.70 0.62 -5.68
N LEU A 213 -23.83 -0.33 -6.04
CA LEU A 213 -22.39 -0.09 -6.13
C LEU A 213 -22.00 0.97 -7.17
N LYS A 214 -22.87 1.30 -8.13
CA LYS A 214 -22.61 2.40 -9.09
C LYS A 214 -22.69 3.78 -8.44
N GLU A 215 -23.42 3.92 -7.35
CA GLU A 215 -23.55 5.15 -6.55
C GLU A 215 -22.59 5.21 -5.37
N LEU A 216 -21.91 4.12 -5.07
CA LEU A 216 -20.85 4.09 -4.09
C LEU A 216 -19.53 4.54 -4.76
N TYR A 217 -19.20 5.82 -4.70
CA TYR A 217 -18.01 6.40 -5.34
C TYR A 217 -16.73 6.17 -4.52
N PHE A 218 -15.58 6.31 -5.17
CA PHE A 218 -14.28 6.29 -4.49
C PHE A 218 -14.26 7.25 -3.29
N GLY A 219 -13.82 6.75 -2.15
CA GLY A 219 -13.81 7.49 -0.89
C GLY A 219 -15.13 7.44 -0.12
N ASN A 220 -16.14 6.68 -0.59
CA ASN A 220 -17.36 6.45 0.16
C ASN A 220 -17.39 5.05 0.77
N ALA A 221 -18.15 4.88 1.83
CA ALA A 221 -18.34 3.62 2.52
C ALA A 221 -19.83 3.34 2.76
N VAL A 222 -20.15 2.09 3.04
CA VAL A 222 -21.50 1.63 3.37
C VAL A 222 -21.41 0.37 4.23
N TYR A 223 -22.39 0.15 5.09
CA TYR A 223 -22.56 -1.14 5.75
C TYR A 223 -23.41 -2.07 4.90
N GLY A 224 -22.97 -3.31 4.76
CA GLY A 224 -23.68 -4.35 4.04
C GLY A 224 -23.42 -5.73 4.62
N GLU A 225 -24.27 -6.69 4.29
CA GLU A 225 -24.13 -8.10 4.65
C GLU A 225 -23.69 -8.89 3.42
N LEU A 226 -22.89 -9.93 3.63
CA LEU A 226 -22.44 -10.85 2.58
C LEU A 226 -23.10 -12.21 2.76
N LYS A 227 -23.53 -12.83 1.66
CA LYS A 227 -24.06 -14.20 1.61
C LYS A 227 -22.93 -15.20 1.83
N LEU A 228 -23.16 -16.19 2.67
CA LEU A 228 -22.26 -17.31 2.92
C LEU A 228 -22.68 -18.53 2.08
N ALA A 229 -21.80 -19.52 1.98
CA ALA A 229 -22.04 -20.71 1.15
C ALA A 229 -23.21 -21.58 1.65
N ASP A 230 -23.51 -21.55 2.95
CA ASP A 230 -24.60 -22.29 3.59
C ASP A 230 -25.96 -21.56 3.49
N GLY A 231 -26.00 -20.40 2.82
CA GLY A 231 -27.20 -19.56 2.67
C GLY A 231 -27.42 -18.57 3.83
N SER A 232 -26.62 -18.61 4.87
CA SER A 232 -26.62 -17.59 5.92
C SER A 232 -25.93 -16.30 5.43
N LYS A 233 -25.83 -15.30 6.30
CA LYS A 233 -25.21 -14.02 6.00
C LYS A 233 -24.21 -13.65 7.08
N THR A 234 -23.25 -12.79 6.73
CA THR A 234 -22.41 -12.11 7.72
C THR A 234 -23.25 -11.13 8.54
N HIS A 235 -22.73 -10.71 9.68
CA HIS A 235 -23.14 -9.45 10.26
C HIS A 235 -22.78 -8.29 9.31
N PRO A 236 -23.37 -7.08 9.50
CA PRO A 236 -23.00 -5.95 8.69
C PRO A 236 -21.49 -5.69 8.74
N VAL A 237 -20.85 -5.68 7.59
CA VAL A 237 -19.44 -5.35 7.39
C VAL A 237 -19.32 -3.96 6.79
N LEU A 238 -18.25 -3.23 7.11
CA LEU A 238 -17.99 -1.93 6.50
C LEU A 238 -17.30 -2.14 5.16
N ILE A 239 -17.95 -1.69 4.09
CA ILE A 239 -17.47 -1.76 2.71
C ILE A 239 -17.07 -0.36 2.28
N SER A 240 -15.78 -0.09 2.17
CA SER A 240 -15.22 1.20 1.75
C SER A 240 -14.70 1.10 0.33
N ARG A 241 -15.16 1.96 -0.59
CA ARG A 241 -14.63 1.97 -1.95
C ARG A 241 -13.32 2.71 -2.00
N GLY A 242 -12.25 1.98 -2.17
CA GLY A 242 -10.88 2.47 -2.12
C GLY A 242 -9.87 1.34 -2.21
N GLY A 243 -8.62 1.63 -1.93
CA GLY A 243 -7.55 0.62 -1.91
C GLY A 243 -6.19 1.20 -2.21
N TYR A 244 -5.21 0.31 -2.39
CA TYR A 244 -3.79 0.62 -2.46
C TYR A 244 -3.13 0.12 -3.77
N THR A 245 -3.92 0.01 -4.85
CA THR A 245 -3.46 -0.57 -6.12
C THR A 245 -3.51 0.39 -7.30
N GLY A 246 -4.24 1.50 -7.16
CA GLY A 246 -4.54 2.39 -8.28
C GLY A 246 -5.67 1.89 -9.19
N GLU A 247 -6.19 0.68 -8.95
CA GLU A 247 -7.41 0.18 -9.59
C GLU A 247 -8.63 0.51 -8.75
N ASP A 248 -9.82 0.34 -9.32
CA ASP A 248 -11.06 0.34 -8.57
C ASP A 248 -11.12 -0.86 -7.62
N GLY A 249 -11.86 -0.74 -6.53
CA GLY A 249 -12.01 -1.82 -5.58
C GLY A 249 -12.53 -1.38 -4.23
N PHE A 250 -12.56 -2.32 -3.30
CA PHE A 250 -13.17 -2.16 -1.98
C PHE A 250 -12.23 -2.71 -0.91
N GLU A 251 -12.24 -2.06 0.24
CA GLU A 251 -11.74 -2.62 1.49
C GLU A 251 -12.94 -3.01 2.35
N ILE A 252 -12.97 -4.25 2.81
CA ILE A 252 -14.09 -4.84 3.54
C ILE A 252 -13.59 -5.18 4.93
N SER A 253 -14.14 -4.47 5.94
CA SER A 253 -13.80 -4.64 7.34
C SER A 253 -14.82 -5.52 8.04
N PHE A 254 -14.33 -6.61 8.61
CA PHE A 254 -15.08 -7.52 9.46
C PHE A 254 -14.80 -7.13 10.91
N ASN A 255 -15.65 -6.28 11.48
CA ASN A 255 -15.49 -5.75 12.83
C ASN A 255 -15.86 -6.76 13.89
N GLY A 256 -14.89 -7.11 14.76
CA GLY A 256 -15.05 -8.15 15.74
C GLY A 256 -15.53 -7.74 17.14
N LYS A 257 -15.99 -6.50 17.38
CA LYS A 257 -16.31 -6.08 18.75
C LYS A 257 -17.54 -6.78 19.35
N GLU A 258 -18.53 -7.08 18.51
CA GLU A 258 -19.76 -7.77 18.94
C GLU A 258 -19.86 -9.19 18.38
N TYR A 259 -19.01 -9.54 17.39
CA TYR A 259 -19.04 -10.81 16.69
C TYR A 259 -17.62 -11.26 16.40
N PRO A 260 -17.29 -12.55 16.58
CA PRO A 260 -15.94 -13.05 16.32
C PRO A 260 -15.64 -12.96 14.81
N ALA A 261 -14.93 -11.89 14.45
CA ALA A 261 -14.55 -11.61 13.05
C ALA A 261 -13.71 -12.74 12.45
N PHE A 262 -12.95 -13.44 13.29
CA PHE A 262 -12.21 -14.64 12.91
C PHE A 262 -13.12 -15.73 12.32
N GLU A 263 -14.32 -15.90 12.88
CA GLU A 263 -15.25 -16.95 12.47
C GLU A 263 -16.03 -16.60 11.20
N THR A 264 -16.19 -15.30 10.89
CA THR A 264 -17.02 -14.86 9.75
C THR A 264 -16.20 -14.46 8.53
N THR A 265 -14.92 -14.04 8.72
CA THR A 265 -14.08 -13.56 7.60
C THR A 265 -13.77 -14.67 6.61
N SER A 266 -13.26 -15.83 7.04
CA SER A 266 -12.88 -16.92 6.13
C SER A 266 -14.06 -17.48 5.36
N PRO A 267 -15.22 -17.80 5.99
CA PRO A 267 -16.40 -18.26 5.25
C PRO A 267 -16.90 -17.26 4.21
N ALA A 268 -16.86 -15.95 4.51
CA ALA A 268 -17.27 -14.93 3.57
C ALA A 268 -16.34 -14.86 2.36
N ILE A 269 -15.04 -14.96 2.58
CA ILE A 269 -14.04 -14.94 1.51
C ILE A 269 -14.09 -16.24 0.68
N GLU A 270 -14.31 -17.38 1.30
CA GLU A 270 -14.50 -18.63 0.59
C GLU A 270 -15.76 -18.62 -0.29
N ALA A 271 -16.86 -18.05 0.20
CA ALA A 271 -18.08 -17.85 -0.58
C ALA A 271 -17.84 -16.91 -1.78
N LEU A 272 -17.09 -15.81 -1.58
CA LEU A 272 -16.72 -14.87 -2.62
C LEU A 272 -15.86 -15.55 -3.71
N LEU A 273 -14.83 -16.30 -3.31
CA LEU A 273 -13.96 -17.06 -4.22
C LEU A 273 -14.73 -18.12 -5.01
N ALA A 274 -15.63 -18.86 -4.34
CA ALA A 274 -16.43 -19.89 -4.97
C ALA A 274 -17.43 -19.31 -5.99
N LYS A 275 -18.04 -18.16 -5.65
CA LYS A 275 -19.02 -17.50 -6.52
C LYS A 275 -18.38 -16.84 -7.74
N ALA A 276 -17.26 -16.16 -7.55
CA ALA A 276 -16.56 -15.50 -8.64
C ALA A 276 -15.86 -16.48 -9.60
N GLY A 277 -15.35 -17.59 -9.08
CA GLY A 277 -14.52 -18.54 -9.83
C GLY A 277 -13.10 -18.04 -10.09
N PRO A 278 -12.16 -18.96 -10.40
CA PRO A 278 -10.75 -18.65 -10.55
C PRO A 278 -10.43 -17.81 -11.80
N GLU A 279 -11.33 -17.73 -12.75
CA GLU A 279 -11.20 -16.91 -13.97
C GLU A 279 -11.49 -15.42 -13.75
N ARG A 280 -12.12 -15.03 -12.64
CA ARG A 280 -12.43 -13.64 -12.29
C ARG A 280 -11.76 -13.15 -11.03
N LEU A 281 -11.62 -14.02 -10.02
CA LEU A 281 -11.05 -13.64 -8.73
C LEU A 281 -9.91 -14.57 -8.32
N GLN A 282 -8.76 -13.99 -8.00
CA GLN A 282 -7.61 -14.72 -7.47
C GLN A 282 -7.09 -14.06 -6.19
N LEU A 283 -6.47 -14.86 -5.33
CA LEU A 283 -5.74 -14.37 -4.16
C LEU A 283 -4.43 -13.72 -4.62
N ALA A 284 -4.09 -12.59 -4.03
CA ALA A 284 -2.86 -11.85 -4.33
C ALA A 284 -2.07 -11.57 -3.05
N GLY A 285 -0.74 -11.63 -3.14
CA GLY A 285 0.15 -11.46 -2.00
C GLY A 285 0.86 -10.11 -1.96
N LEU A 286 1.69 -9.94 -0.91
CA LEU A 286 2.44 -8.70 -0.63
C LEU A 286 3.34 -8.26 -1.80
N GLY A 287 3.87 -9.21 -2.58
CA GLY A 287 4.78 -8.87 -3.68
C GLY A 287 4.09 -8.13 -4.83
N SER A 288 2.87 -8.54 -5.22
CA SER A 288 2.08 -7.81 -6.21
C SER A 288 1.50 -6.51 -5.63
N ARG A 289 1.11 -6.51 -4.33
CA ARG A 289 0.67 -5.29 -3.63
C ARG A 289 1.74 -4.19 -3.71
N ASP A 290 3.02 -4.51 -3.47
CA ASP A 290 4.11 -3.52 -3.51
C ASP A 290 4.33 -2.94 -4.92
N SER A 291 4.30 -3.77 -5.97
CA SER A 291 4.46 -3.26 -7.33
C SER A 291 3.26 -2.42 -7.79
N LEU A 292 2.03 -2.79 -7.39
CA LEU A 292 0.80 -2.05 -7.70
C LEU A 292 0.76 -0.67 -7.03
N ARG A 293 1.04 -0.62 -5.71
CA ARG A 293 1.04 0.64 -4.96
C ARG A 293 2.10 1.61 -5.49
N LEU A 294 3.31 1.09 -5.85
CA LEU A 294 4.38 1.93 -6.36
C LEU A 294 4.02 2.52 -7.73
N GLU A 295 3.41 1.73 -8.63
CA GLU A 295 2.88 2.25 -9.90
C GLU A 295 1.85 3.36 -9.69
N ALA A 296 1.00 3.24 -8.66
CA ALA A 296 0.04 4.26 -8.25
C ALA A 296 0.67 5.46 -7.52
N GLY A 297 1.99 5.42 -7.24
CA GLY A 297 2.70 6.49 -6.55
C GLY A 297 2.37 6.62 -5.06
N MET A 298 1.82 5.56 -4.45
CA MET A 298 1.43 5.52 -3.04
C MET A 298 2.63 5.21 -2.14
N CYS A 299 2.72 5.92 -1.01
CA CYS A 299 3.79 5.77 -0.03
C CYS A 299 3.65 4.47 0.76
N LEU A 300 4.77 3.95 1.23
CA LEU A 300 4.84 2.89 2.23
C LEU A 300 5.53 3.46 3.47
N TYR A 301 4.83 3.44 4.61
CA TYR A 301 5.39 3.91 5.87
C TYR A 301 6.61 3.06 6.29
N GLY A 302 7.61 3.70 6.87
CA GLY A 302 8.90 3.11 7.21
C GLY A 302 9.91 3.12 6.06
N HIS A 303 9.48 3.46 4.84
CA HIS A 303 10.33 3.58 3.65
C HIS A 303 10.19 4.98 3.01
N ASP A 304 8.99 5.31 2.52
CA ASP A 304 8.69 6.57 1.84
C ASP A 304 8.24 7.67 2.81
N LEU A 305 7.75 7.29 3.97
CA LEU A 305 7.33 8.15 5.09
C LEU A 305 7.96 7.67 6.38
N ASP A 306 8.29 8.61 7.26
CA ASP A 306 8.84 8.36 8.59
C ASP A 306 8.59 9.54 9.54
N ASP A 307 9.02 9.38 10.80
CA ASP A 307 8.89 10.39 11.86
C ASP A 307 9.64 11.70 11.57
N THR A 308 10.53 11.74 10.57
CA THR A 308 11.33 12.93 10.21
C THR A 308 10.83 13.63 8.95
N THR A 309 9.83 13.05 8.28
CA THR A 309 9.30 13.53 7.02
C THR A 309 7.98 14.25 7.23
N THR A 310 7.86 15.48 6.73
CA THR A 310 6.60 16.23 6.79
C THR A 310 5.69 15.91 5.58
N PRO A 311 4.38 16.13 5.68
CA PRO A 311 3.47 15.97 4.55
C PRO A 311 3.85 16.83 3.33
N VAL A 312 4.50 17.97 3.54
CA VAL A 312 4.92 18.85 2.44
C VAL A 312 6.11 18.26 1.68
N GLU A 313 7.10 17.74 2.40
CA GLU A 313 8.23 17.03 1.81
C GLU A 313 7.78 15.78 1.05
N ALA A 314 6.82 15.05 1.63
CA ALA A 314 6.25 13.82 1.05
C ALA A 314 5.35 14.04 -0.17
N GLY A 315 5.06 15.31 -0.53
CA GLY A 315 4.13 15.62 -1.62
C GLY A 315 2.66 15.31 -1.29
N LEU A 316 2.32 15.29 0.01
CA LEU A 316 0.98 15.04 0.54
C LEU A 316 0.26 16.33 0.96
N SER A 317 0.70 17.50 0.50
CA SER A 317 0.11 18.81 0.88
C SER A 317 -1.40 18.91 0.59
N TRP A 318 -1.92 18.07 -0.28
CA TRP A 318 -3.34 18.02 -0.64
C TRP A 318 -4.23 17.48 0.49
N ILE A 319 -3.68 16.75 1.49
CA ILE A 319 -4.43 16.29 2.66
C ILE A 319 -4.74 17.44 3.64
N ILE A 320 -4.12 18.60 3.46
CA ILE A 320 -4.28 19.80 4.29
C ILE A 320 -5.23 20.77 3.58
N PRO A 321 -6.52 20.75 3.90
CA PRO A 321 -7.49 21.62 3.24
C PRO A 321 -7.25 23.10 3.55
N GLN A 322 -7.76 23.98 2.70
CA GLN A 322 -7.53 25.42 2.81
C GLN A 322 -7.93 26.00 4.17
N ALA A 323 -9.04 25.53 4.74
CA ALA A 323 -9.46 25.96 6.07
C ALA A 323 -8.40 25.66 7.14
N ARG A 324 -7.81 24.46 7.11
CA ARG A 324 -6.77 24.04 8.06
C ARG A 324 -5.43 24.76 7.83
N ARG A 325 -5.13 25.16 6.58
CA ARG A 325 -3.97 26.02 6.30
C ARG A 325 -4.12 27.41 6.89
N GLN A 326 -5.35 27.90 7.02
CA GLN A 326 -5.66 29.22 7.60
C GLN A 326 -5.74 29.15 9.12
N SER A 327 -6.45 28.15 9.67
CA SER A 327 -6.66 28.03 11.11
C SER A 327 -5.46 27.47 11.87
N GLY A 328 -4.64 26.62 11.23
CA GLY A 328 -3.60 25.87 11.93
C GLY A 328 -4.19 24.98 13.03
N GLY A 329 -3.56 24.95 14.20
CA GLY A 329 -4.06 24.29 15.39
C GLY A 329 -3.93 22.75 15.40
N PHE A 330 -3.18 22.19 14.47
CA PHE A 330 -2.81 20.78 14.43
C PHE A 330 -1.33 20.59 14.77
N HIS A 331 -0.94 19.39 15.17
CA HIS A 331 0.45 19.08 15.50
C HIS A 331 1.40 19.40 14.34
N GLY A 332 2.49 20.12 14.65
CA GLY A 332 3.49 20.53 13.67
C GLY A 332 3.04 21.63 12.70
N ALA A 333 1.90 22.28 12.92
CA ALA A 333 1.42 23.37 12.07
C ALA A 333 2.46 24.50 11.93
N GLU A 334 3.21 24.79 12.99
CA GLU A 334 4.28 25.79 13.03
C GLU A 334 5.45 25.50 12.08
N VAL A 335 5.65 24.23 11.72
CA VAL A 335 6.64 23.79 10.72
C VAL A 335 6.00 23.63 9.34
N ILE A 336 4.84 22.97 9.29
CA ILE A 336 4.18 22.58 8.03
C ILE A 336 3.64 23.80 7.27
N LEU A 337 2.99 24.76 7.95
CA LEU A 337 2.40 25.92 7.28
C LEU A 337 3.45 26.83 6.60
N PRO A 338 4.58 27.17 7.23
CA PRO A 338 5.67 27.84 6.55
C PRO A 338 6.27 27.07 5.38
N GLN A 339 6.31 25.72 5.44
CA GLN A 339 6.79 24.89 4.33
C GLN A 339 5.89 24.94 3.09
N LEU A 340 4.57 25.15 3.25
CA LEU A 340 3.62 25.30 2.14
C LEU A 340 3.88 26.59 1.36
N THR A 341 4.46 27.60 2.00
CA THR A 341 4.77 28.87 1.36
C THR A 341 6.20 28.86 0.81
N PRO A 342 6.42 29.15 -0.48
CA PRO A 342 7.76 29.22 -1.05
C PRO A 342 8.63 30.28 -0.36
N LYS A 343 9.94 30.04 -0.31
CA LYS A 343 10.91 31.00 0.24
C LYS A 343 10.83 32.38 -0.41
N SER A 344 10.60 32.44 -1.72
CA SER A 344 10.41 33.70 -2.47
C SER A 344 9.19 34.52 -2.04
N LYS A 345 8.28 33.90 -1.27
CA LYS A 345 7.08 34.56 -0.71
C LYS A 345 7.12 34.64 0.82
N GLY A 346 8.31 34.53 1.43
CA GLY A 346 8.50 34.65 2.88
C GLY A 346 8.28 33.38 3.69
N GLY A 347 8.00 32.26 3.06
CA GLY A 347 7.91 30.94 3.73
C GLY A 347 9.28 30.29 3.92
N SER A 348 9.32 29.15 4.64
CA SER A 348 10.53 28.34 4.77
C SER A 348 10.78 27.49 3.51
N GLY A 349 9.70 27.10 2.81
CA GLY A 349 9.75 26.03 1.82
C GLY A 349 10.27 24.73 2.45
N VAL A 350 10.59 23.75 1.61
CA VAL A 350 11.20 22.47 2.04
C VAL A 350 12.62 22.35 1.50
N THR A 351 13.45 21.52 2.15
CA THR A 351 14.83 21.25 1.69
C THR A 351 14.90 20.10 0.72
N ARG A 352 13.98 19.15 0.83
CA ARG A 352 13.87 17.94 -0.01
C ARG A 352 12.42 17.72 -0.46
N ARG A 353 12.25 16.94 -1.51
CA ARG A 353 10.93 16.53 -2.01
C ARG A 353 10.93 15.10 -2.46
N ARG A 354 9.83 14.39 -2.17
CA ARG A 354 9.58 13.08 -2.75
C ARG A 354 9.34 13.21 -4.26
N VAL A 355 9.98 12.33 -5.02
CA VAL A 355 9.86 12.23 -6.48
C VAL A 355 9.69 10.79 -6.92
N GLY A 356 9.09 10.61 -8.10
CA GLY A 356 9.15 9.37 -8.86
C GLY A 356 10.35 9.39 -9.81
N LEU A 357 10.93 8.23 -10.07
CA LEU A 357 12.02 8.03 -11.02
C LEU A 357 11.78 6.81 -11.89
N VAL A 358 12.16 6.90 -13.17
CA VAL A 358 12.37 5.75 -14.04
C VAL A 358 13.87 5.53 -14.12
N VAL A 359 14.34 4.31 -13.81
CA VAL A 359 15.78 3.97 -13.71
C VAL A 359 16.11 2.90 -14.75
N GLN A 360 17.17 3.11 -15.51
CA GLN A 360 17.64 2.15 -16.53
C GLN A 360 18.43 1.00 -15.91
N GLY A 361 18.38 -0.16 -16.57
CA GLY A 361 19.16 -1.35 -16.21
C GLY A 361 18.63 -2.09 -14.98
N ALA A 362 19.40 -2.22 -13.91
CA ALA A 362 18.98 -2.91 -12.69
C ALA A 362 18.04 -2.03 -11.84
N PRO A 363 17.00 -2.62 -11.18
CA PRO A 363 16.12 -1.86 -10.31
C PRO A 363 16.88 -1.26 -9.13
N ALA A 364 16.65 0.01 -8.87
CA ALA A 364 17.12 0.68 -7.68
C ALA A 364 16.31 0.18 -6.46
N ARG A 365 16.96 0.03 -5.32
CA ARG A 365 16.34 -0.37 -4.07
C ARG A 365 16.54 0.74 -3.05
N GLU A 366 15.84 0.65 -1.94
CA GLU A 366 16.03 1.54 -0.79
C GLU A 366 17.51 1.74 -0.46
N GLY A 367 17.90 2.96 -0.11
CA GLY A 367 19.25 3.37 0.20
C GLY A 367 20.15 3.66 -1.01
N ALA A 368 19.68 3.38 -2.25
CA ALA A 368 20.45 3.73 -3.45
C ALA A 368 20.58 5.26 -3.55
N GLU A 369 21.81 5.73 -3.76
CA GLU A 369 22.07 7.17 -3.83
C GLU A 369 21.68 7.76 -5.19
N ILE A 370 21.15 8.98 -5.16
CA ILE A 370 20.82 9.77 -6.34
C ILE A 370 21.84 10.89 -6.46
N HIS A 371 22.52 10.95 -7.59
CA HIS A 371 23.56 11.94 -7.89
C HIS A 371 23.19 12.79 -9.10
N LYS A 372 23.65 14.02 -9.11
CA LYS A 372 23.63 14.90 -10.27
C LYS A 372 24.92 15.72 -10.32
N ASP A 373 25.53 15.82 -11.48
CA ASP A 373 26.79 16.54 -11.71
C ASP A 373 27.90 16.11 -10.72
N GLY A 374 27.90 14.84 -10.30
CA GLY A 374 28.85 14.28 -9.34
C GLY A 374 28.51 14.46 -7.87
N GLU A 375 27.52 15.30 -7.54
CA GLU A 375 27.05 15.55 -6.17
C GLU A 375 25.91 14.61 -5.79
N LYS A 376 25.91 14.07 -4.57
CA LYS A 376 24.76 13.36 -4.01
C LYS A 376 23.65 14.36 -3.70
N ILE A 377 22.50 14.18 -4.36
CA ILE A 377 21.32 15.05 -4.19
C ILE A 377 20.16 14.35 -3.51
N GLY A 378 20.24 13.04 -3.27
CA GLY A 378 19.12 12.32 -2.67
C GLY A 378 19.34 10.83 -2.48
N THR A 379 18.25 10.14 -2.11
CA THR A 379 18.24 8.71 -1.84
C THR A 379 16.92 8.08 -2.27
N ILE A 380 16.96 6.88 -2.80
CA ILE A 380 15.80 6.04 -3.11
C ILE A 380 15.21 5.48 -1.82
N THR A 381 13.91 5.52 -1.70
CA THR A 381 13.13 4.96 -0.58
C THR A 381 12.40 3.69 -0.95
N SER A 382 11.90 3.59 -2.18
CA SER A 382 11.22 2.41 -2.72
C SER A 382 11.57 2.22 -4.20
N GLY A 383 11.65 0.97 -4.66
CA GLY A 383 11.87 0.73 -6.07
C GLY A 383 11.65 -0.72 -6.49
N VAL A 384 10.95 -0.91 -7.60
CA VAL A 384 10.61 -2.24 -8.16
C VAL A 384 10.62 -2.19 -9.69
N PRO A 385 10.77 -3.33 -10.35
CA PRO A 385 10.36 -3.44 -11.75
C PRO A 385 8.85 -3.23 -11.83
N SER A 386 8.39 -2.36 -12.72
CA SER A 386 6.96 -2.19 -13.02
C SER A 386 6.55 -3.22 -14.08
N PRO A 387 5.67 -4.17 -13.76
CA PRO A 387 5.19 -5.12 -14.76
C PRO A 387 4.38 -4.42 -15.86
N THR A 388 3.57 -3.42 -15.51
CA THR A 388 2.75 -2.68 -16.47
C THR A 388 3.60 -1.90 -17.49
N LEU A 389 4.68 -1.24 -17.04
CA LEU A 389 5.50 -0.38 -17.89
C LEU A 389 6.70 -1.09 -18.53
N GLY A 390 7.06 -2.30 -18.06
CA GLY A 390 8.29 -2.98 -18.47
C GLY A 390 9.56 -2.20 -18.11
N LYS A 391 9.51 -1.31 -17.11
CA LYS A 391 10.60 -0.42 -16.69
C LYS A 391 10.81 -0.52 -15.19
N ASN A 392 12.01 -0.15 -14.72
CA ASN A 392 12.21 -0.01 -13.28
C ASN A 392 11.75 1.37 -12.84
N ILE A 393 10.86 1.40 -11.86
CA ILE A 393 10.35 2.61 -11.22
C ILE A 393 10.84 2.67 -9.77
N ALA A 394 11.01 3.88 -9.27
CA ALA A 394 11.42 4.12 -7.89
C ALA A 394 10.81 5.40 -7.34
N MET A 395 10.68 5.47 -6.03
CA MET A 395 10.46 6.72 -5.30
C MET A 395 11.68 7.03 -4.46
N GLY A 396 11.87 8.31 -4.17
CA GLY A 396 12.95 8.77 -3.30
C GLY A 396 12.82 10.25 -3.00
N TYR A 397 13.69 10.72 -2.13
CA TYR A 397 13.78 12.14 -1.80
C TYR A 397 15.00 12.74 -2.45
N ILE A 398 14.82 13.90 -3.07
CA ILE A 398 15.91 14.69 -3.65
C ILE A 398 15.87 16.13 -3.16
N LYS A 399 17.02 16.79 -3.21
CA LYS A 399 17.21 18.21 -2.89
C LYS A 399 16.19 19.07 -3.63
N ASN A 400 15.52 19.94 -2.89
CA ASN A 400 14.53 20.83 -3.48
C ASN A 400 15.16 21.69 -4.60
N GLY A 401 14.41 21.91 -5.68
CA GLY A 401 14.92 22.53 -6.91
C GLY A 401 15.33 21.54 -7.99
N GLN A 402 15.65 20.29 -7.62
CA GLN A 402 16.00 19.23 -8.59
C GLN A 402 14.81 18.30 -8.95
N HIS A 403 13.63 18.53 -8.39
CA HIS A 403 12.45 17.66 -8.44
C HIS A 403 11.58 17.82 -9.71
N LYS A 404 12.00 18.63 -10.68
CA LYS A 404 11.22 18.85 -11.92
C LYS A 404 11.23 17.58 -12.77
N ALA A 405 10.05 17.18 -13.25
CA ALA A 405 9.95 16.07 -14.19
C ALA A 405 10.81 16.29 -15.43
N GLY A 406 11.49 15.25 -15.90
CA GLY A 406 12.48 15.32 -16.96
C GLY A 406 13.91 15.61 -16.48
N THR A 407 14.13 15.90 -15.19
CA THR A 407 15.50 16.04 -14.65
C THR A 407 16.22 14.70 -14.73
N GLU A 408 17.36 14.68 -15.41
CA GLU A 408 18.24 13.53 -15.48
C GLU A 408 19.14 13.46 -14.24
N VAL A 409 19.35 12.25 -13.74
CA VAL A 409 20.14 11.95 -12.54
C VAL A 409 20.89 10.62 -12.72
N ASP A 410 21.94 10.43 -11.95
CA ASP A 410 22.61 9.14 -11.80
C ASP A 410 22.11 8.45 -10.53
N VAL A 411 21.60 7.23 -10.64
CA VAL A 411 21.26 6.38 -9.48
C VAL A 411 22.32 5.31 -9.31
N VAL A 412 22.90 5.23 -8.12
CA VAL A 412 23.98 4.25 -7.83
C VAL A 412 23.36 2.92 -7.43
N VAL A 413 23.41 1.95 -8.32
CA VAL A 413 22.87 0.61 -8.10
C VAL A 413 24.01 -0.40 -8.13
N ARG A 414 24.24 -1.07 -6.98
CA ARG A 414 25.33 -2.05 -6.83
C ARG A 414 26.69 -1.50 -7.27
N GLY A 415 27.00 -0.26 -6.84
CA GLY A 415 28.27 0.43 -7.15
C GLY A 415 28.39 0.96 -8.59
N LYS A 416 27.35 0.83 -9.41
CA LYS A 416 27.35 1.33 -10.80
C LYS A 416 26.32 2.45 -10.96
N LYS A 417 26.72 3.54 -11.60
CA LYS A 417 25.80 4.60 -12.00
C LYS A 417 24.82 4.09 -13.07
N ARG A 418 23.54 4.37 -12.87
CA ARG A 418 22.46 4.07 -13.79
C ARG A 418 21.74 5.36 -14.10
N GLN A 419 21.46 5.63 -15.35
CA GLN A 419 20.68 6.78 -15.74
C GLN A 419 19.27 6.67 -15.15
N GLY A 420 18.83 7.72 -14.46
CA GLY A 420 17.51 7.90 -13.94
C GLY A 420 16.88 9.20 -14.45
N VAL A 421 15.58 9.22 -14.56
CA VAL A 421 14.82 10.42 -14.95
C VAL A 421 13.71 10.66 -13.94
N VAL A 422 13.69 11.86 -13.37
CA VAL A 422 12.57 12.28 -12.50
C VAL A 422 11.27 12.29 -13.29
N THR A 423 10.27 11.58 -12.78
CA THR A 423 9.01 11.33 -13.49
C THR A 423 7.82 11.69 -12.60
N LYS A 424 6.74 12.17 -13.21
CA LYS A 424 5.49 12.42 -12.49
C LYS A 424 4.90 11.12 -11.94
N MET A 425 4.28 11.22 -10.78
CA MET A 425 3.45 10.16 -10.18
C MET A 425 1.97 10.56 -10.26
N PRO A 426 1.04 9.60 -10.37
CA PRO A 426 1.28 8.16 -10.49
C PRO A 426 2.02 7.78 -11.78
N PHE A 427 2.80 6.68 -11.74
CA PHE A 427 3.50 6.16 -12.94
C PHE A 427 2.54 5.53 -13.94
N VAL A 428 1.49 4.89 -13.41
CA VAL A 428 0.36 4.33 -14.17
C VAL A 428 -0.89 5.09 -13.72
N PRO A 429 -1.71 5.60 -14.65
CA PRO A 429 -2.94 6.31 -14.31
C PRO A 429 -3.86 5.46 -13.42
N THR A 430 -4.44 6.07 -12.39
CA THR A 430 -5.40 5.42 -11.51
C THR A 430 -6.78 5.32 -12.16
N LYS A 431 -7.52 4.26 -11.81
CA LYS A 431 -8.84 3.93 -12.38
C LYS A 431 -9.93 3.88 -11.31
N TYR A 432 -9.88 4.78 -10.34
CA TYR A 432 -10.88 4.86 -9.29
C TYR A 432 -12.26 5.21 -9.85
N TRP A 433 -13.28 4.52 -9.34
CA TRP A 433 -14.66 4.79 -9.73
C TRP A 433 -15.16 6.11 -9.15
N LYS A 434 -15.49 7.05 -10.01
CA LYS A 434 -16.00 8.38 -9.65
C LYS A 434 -17.37 8.67 -10.27
N GLY A 435 -18.03 7.63 -10.78
CA GLY A 435 -19.25 7.72 -11.56
C GLY A 435 -18.98 7.63 -13.06
N GLU A 436 -20.05 7.43 -13.81
CA GLU A 436 -20.03 7.54 -15.29
C GLU A 436 -19.86 9.01 -15.64
N ALA A 437 -18.89 9.32 -16.55
CA ALA A 437 -18.60 10.69 -17.01
C ALA A 437 -19.67 11.19 -18.00
#